data_0b3cb0098e5e30a041cb66d7828bfc7a
#
_entry.id   0b3cb0098e5e30a041cb66d7828bfc7a
#
_cell.length_a   1.000
_cell.length_b   1.000
_cell.length_c   1.000
_cell.angle_alpha   90.00
_cell.angle_beta   90.00
_cell.angle_gamma   90.00
#
_symmetry.space_group_name_H-M   'P 1'
#
loop_
_entity.id
_entity.type
_entity.pdbx_description
1 polymer ?
#
loop_
_entity_poly.entity_id
_entity_poly.type
_entity_poly.pdbx_seq_one_letter_code
_entity_poly.pdbx_strand_id
1 'polypeptide(L)'
;REKDMNKLLEMILEEAKRITNCDGRTLYMMTDDRRLKFEIMRTDSLNYYMGGTSGEEIPFYPVKLYLDDGKPNYHMIAAYAGLTGETVNIPDAYKAEGFDFSGTKMFDEKTGYRSTSFLTVPLKNHMDEIIGVIQLLNAQDSTTGKVIPFQKEKQVHVESLCSQAAIAITNKKLIDDLKVLFE
;
A
#
# COMPACT_ATOMS: atom_id res chain seq x y z
N ARG A 1 -4.27 20.98 6.37
CA ARG A 1 -4.99 20.05 5.48
C ARG A 1 -4.21 18.79 5.19
N GLU A 2 -2.91 18.91 4.85
CA GLU A 2 -2.04 17.74 4.66
C GLU A 2 -1.95 16.89 5.91
N LYS A 3 -1.87 17.53 7.07
CA LYS A 3 -1.81 16.82 8.35
C LYS A 3 -3.07 15.99 8.60
N ASP A 4 -4.23 16.54 8.29
CA ASP A 4 -5.50 15.81 8.47
C ASP A 4 -5.63 14.66 7.48
N MET A 5 -5.22 14.87 6.23
CA MET A 5 -5.18 13.78 5.25
C MET A 5 -4.21 12.69 5.69
N ASN A 6 -3.02 13.05 6.16
CA ASN A 6 -2.04 12.07 6.64
C ASN A 6 -2.57 11.26 7.82
N LYS A 7 -3.29 11.90 8.73
CA LYS A 7 -3.93 11.18 9.86
C LYS A 7 -4.96 10.17 9.36
N LEU A 8 -5.76 10.55 8.37
CA LEU A 8 -6.73 9.62 7.76
C LEU A 8 -6.02 8.43 7.13
N LEU A 9 -4.97 8.67 6.35
CA LEU A 9 -4.21 7.59 5.71
C LEU A 9 -3.55 6.67 6.75
N GLU A 10 -3.02 7.25 7.83
CA GLU A 10 -2.45 6.46 8.92
C GLU A 10 -3.50 5.58 9.61
N MET A 11 -4.68 6.11 9.85
CA MET A 11 -5.79 5.34 10.44
C MET A 11 -6.18 4.15 9.56
N ILE A 12 -6.21 4.35 8.25
CA ILE A 12 -6.51 3.28 7.29
C ILE A 12 -5.48 2.16 7.41
N LEU A 13 -4.19 2.51 7.42
CA LEU A 13 -3.11 1.53 7.54
C LEU A 13 -3.13 0.80 8.88
N GLU A 14 -3.41 1.51 9.97
CA GLU A 14 -3.50 0.88 11.29
C GLU A 14 -4.67 -0.10 11.37
N GLU A 15 -5.80 0.21 10.72
CA GLU A 15 -6.93 -0.71 10.65
C GLU A 15 -6.57 -1.95 9.83
N ALA A 16 -5.85 -1.79 8.72
CA ALA A 16 -5.34 -2.92 7.95
C ALA A 16 -4.41 -3.80 8.77
N LYS A 17 -3.54 -3.20 9.59
CA LYS A 17 -2.68 -3.91 10.55
C LYS A 17 -3.53 -4.69 11.56
N ARG A 18 -4.56 -4.08 12.12
CA ARG A 18 -5.43 -4.72 13.09
C ARG A 18 -6.12 -5.94 12.51
N ILE A 19 -6.58 -5.85 11.27
CA ILE A 19 -7.28 -6.94 10.58
C ILE A 19 -6.34 -8.12 10.33
N THR A 20 -5.11 -7.85 9.88
CA THR A 20 -4.20 -8.87 9.32
C THR A 20 -3.06 -9.26 10.24
N ASN A 21 -2.76 -8.46 11.26
CA ASN A 21 -1.56 -8.59 12.07
C ASN A 21 -0.28 -8.61 11.21
N CYS A 22 -0.26 -7.81 10.14
CA CYS A 22 0.92 -7.70 9.27
C CYS A 22 2.03 -6.89 9.95
N ASP A 23 3.28 -7.20 9.63
CA ASP A 23 4.43 -6.48 10.16
C ASP A 23 4.72 -5.20 9.38
N GLY A 24 4.68 -5.28 8.06
CA GLY A 24 4.93 -4.15 7.18
C GLY A 24 3.69 -3.67 6.46
N ARG A 25 3.65 -2.36 6.17
CA ARG A 25 2.53 -1.75 5.47
C ARG A 25 2.95 -0.48 4.76
N THR A 26 2.49 -0.33 3.54
CA THR A 26 2.77 0.85 2.72
C THR A 26 1.47 1.33 2.10
N LEU A 27 1.28 2.63 2.08
CA LEU A 27 0.19 3.25 1.36
C LEU A 27 0.76 4.14 0.26
N TYR A 28 0.31 3.88 -0.96
CA TYR A 28 0.66 4.66 -2.15
C TYR A 28 -0.54 5.47 -2.58
N MET A 29 -0.31 6.70 -3.03
CA MET A 29 -1.35 7.50 -3.67
C MET A 29 -1.02 7.71 -5.14
N MET A 30 -2.04 7.64 -5.99
CA MET A 30 -1.91 7.87 -7.42
C MET A 30 -1.64 9.35 -7.67
N THR A 31 -0.65 9.65 -8.49
CA THR A 31 -0.35 11.01 -8.95
C THR A 31 -1.04 11.30 -10.27
N ASP A 32 -1.13 12.59 -10.64
CA ASP A 32 -1.76 12.99 -11.89
C ASP A 32 -1.00 12.48 -13.12
N ASP A 33 0.32 12.30 -13.00
CA ASP A 33 1.16 11.74 -14.07
C ASP A 33 1.23 10.21 -14.06
N ARG A 34 0.26 9.57 -13.40
CA ARG A 34 0.09 8.10 -13.40
C ARG A 34 1.28 7.37 -12.79
N ARG A 35 1.68 7.79 -11.59
CA ARG A 35 2.65 7.11 -10.75
C ARG A 35 2.05 6.84 -9.39
N LEU A 36 2.63 5.92 -8.65
CA LEU A 36 2.26 5.64 -7.27
C LEU A 36 3.32 6.24 -6.36
N LYS A 37 2.94 7.30 -5.66
CA LYS A 37 3.81 7.98 -4.70
C LYS A 37 3.72 7.27 -3.35
N PHE A 38 4.87 6.98 -2.74
CA PHE A 38 4.92 6.46 -1.37
C PHE A 38 4.48 7.55 -0.39
N GLU A 39 3.37 7.36 0.28
CA GLU A 39 2.87 8.32 1.27
C GLU A 39 3.22 7.90 2.70
N ILE A 40 3.09 6.60 3.02
CA ILE A 40 3.38 6.07 4.34
C ILE A 40 4.03 4.71 4.20
N MET A 41 5.11 4.47 4.95
CA MET A 41 5.74 3.16 5.09
C MET A 41 6.01 2.88 6.55
N ARG A 42 5.60 1.69 7.00
CA ARG A 42 5.85 1.25 8.37
C ARG A 42 6.20 -0.22 8.38
N THR A 43 7.24 -0.58 9.13
CA THR A 43 7.60 -1.98 9.42
C THR A 43 7.95 -2.05 10.89
N ASP A 44 7.06 -2.62 11.68
CA ASP A 44 7.16 -2.57 13.14
C ASP A 44 8.43 -3.24 13.66
N SER A 45 8.76 -4.43 13.16
CA SER A 45 9.94 -5.17 13.62
C SER A 45 11.27 -4.49 13.30
N LEU A 46 11.28 -3.56 12.34
CA LEU A 46 12.47 -2.79 11.97
C LEU A 46 12.45 -1.37 12.54
N ASN A 47 11.38 -0.99 13.24
CA ASN A 47 11.17 0.39 13.70
C ASN A 47 11.23 1.41 12.56
N TYR A 48 10.73 1.04 11.38
CA TYR A 48 10.64 1.95 10.23
C TYR A 48 9.27 2.62 10.24
N TYR A 49 9.29 3.95 10.38
CA TYR A 49 8.10 4.78 10.36
C TYR A 49 8.41 6.00 9.52
N MET A 50 8.02 5.97 8.25
CA MET A 50 8.32 7.02 7.28
C MET A 50 7.06 7.55 6.63
N GLY A 51 7.11 8.83 6.24
CA GLY A 51 5.98 9.51 5.64
C GLY A 51 4.87 9.81 6.64
N GLY A 52 3.72 10.25 6.14
CA GLY A 52 2.61 10.63 7.01
C GLY A 52 2.98 11.72 7.99
N THR A 53 2.64 11.54 9.26
CA THR A 53 2.96 12.50 10.33
C THR A 53 4.28 12.19 11.05
N SER A 54 5.07 11.23 10.57
CA SER A 54 6.29 10.77 11.24
C SER A 54 7.42 11.79 11.26
N GLY A 55 7.43 12.74 10.31
CA GLY A 55 8.52 13.69 10.14
C GLY A 55 9.69 13.14 9.33
N GLU A 56 9.67 11.86 8.95
CA GLU A 56 10.72 11.23 8.16
C GLU A 56 10.26 11.12 6.70
N GLU A 57 11.06 11.62 5.78
CA GLU A 57 10.77 11.49 4.35
C GLU A 57 11.05 10.09 3.84
N ILE A 58 10.20 9.61 2.91
CA ILE A 58 10.42 8.35 2.23
C ILE A 58 11.36 8.61 1.05
N PRO A 59 12.57 8.00 1.04
CA PRO A 59 13.59 8.30 0.03
C PRO A 59 13.44 7.49 -1.26
N PHE A 60 12.21 7.11 -1.62
CA PHE A 60 11.97 6.29 -2.82
C PHE A 60 11.22 7.09 -3.88
N TYR A 61 11.62 6.89 -5.12
CA TYR A 61 10.93 7.47 -6.26
C TYR A 61 9.55 6.83 -6.43
N PRO A 62 8.55 7.59 -6.92
CA PRO A 62 7.25 7.01 -7.23
C PRO A 62 7.35 5.84 -8.21
N VAL A 63 6.49 4.85 -8.01
CA VAL A 63 6.43 3.68 -8.89
C VAL A 63 5.70 4.07 -10.17
N LYS A 64 6.35 3.86 -11.32
CA LYS A 64 5.75 4.13 -12.62
C LYS A 64 4.70 3.06 -12.96
N LEU A 65 3.53 3.49 -13.39
CA LEU A 65 2.52 2.57 -13.93
C LEU A 65 2.83 2.17 -15.36
N TYR A 66 3.49 3.06 -16.10
CA TYR A 66 3.91 2.81 -17.48
C TYR A 66 5.42 2.98 -17.59
N LEU A 67 6.05 2.04 -18.27
CA LEU A 67 7.49 2.07 -18.52
C LEU A 67 7.80 3.16 -19.56
N ASP A 68 9.09 3.45 -19.76
CA ASP A 68 9.54 4.51 -20.67
C ASP A 68 9.12 4.24 -22.13
N ASP A 69 8.94 2.95 -22.50
CA ASP A 69 8.45 2.54 -23.82
C ASP A 69 6.92 2.61 -23.95
N GLY A 70 6.23 3.06 -22.90
CA GLY A 70 4.77 3.19 -22.87
C GLY A 70 4.02 1.91 -22.49
N LYS A 71 4.73 0.80 -22.26
CA LYS A 71 4.09 -0.46 -21.88
C LYS A 71 3.68 -0.45 -20.41
N PRO A 72 2.55 -1.12 -20.06
CA PRO A 72 2.15 -1.22 -18.66
C PRO A 72 3.18 -1.95 -17.83
N ASN A 73 3.41 -1.47 -16.62
CA ASN A 73 4.36 -2.06 -15.68
C ASN A 73 3.69 -3.16 -14.86
N TYR A 74 3.38 -4.29 -15.48
CA TYR A 74 2.71 -5.41 -14.80
C TYR A 74 3.64 -6.25 -13.92
N HIS A 75 4.95 -6.02 -13.97
CA HIS A 75 5.92 -6.83 -13.21
C HIS A 75 6.07 -6.38 -11.76
N MET A 76 5.72 -5.14 -11.46
CA MET A 76 5.71 -4.63 -10.09
C MET A 76 4.32 -4.81 -9.48
N ILE A 77 4.24 -5.43 -8.32
CA ILE A 77 2.95 -5.77 -7.69
C ILE A 77 2.08 -4.52 -7.49
N ALA A 78 2.64 -3.45 -6.93
CA ALA A 78 1.87 -2.23 -6.67
C ALA A 78 1.35 -1.61 -7.97
N ALA A 79 2.18 -1.57 -9.01
CA ALA A 79 1.77 -1.06 -10.32
C ALA A 79 0.71 -1.93 -10.95
N TYR A 80 0.84 -3.25 -10.85
CA TYR A 80 -0.17 -4.20 -11.36
C TYR A 80 -1.54 -3.92 -10.71
N ALA A 81 -1.58 -3.82 -9.38
CA ALA A 81 -2.82 -3.51 -8.67
C ALA A 81 -3.39 -2.14 -9.06
N GLY A 82 -2.52 -1.15 -9.21
CA GLY A 82 -2.91 0.21 -9.61
C GLY A 82 -3.44 0.30 -11.04
N LEU A 83 -2.96 -0.56 -11.94
CA LEU A 83 -3.39 -0.60 -13.34
C LEU A 83 -4.66 -1.41 -13.53
N THR A 84 -4.75 -2.57 -12.88
CA THR A 84 -5.83 -3.54 -13.12
C THR A 84 -7.01 -3.40 -12.18
N GLY A 85 -6.80 -2.81 -11.00
CA GLY A 85 -7.80 -2.78 -9.95
C GLY A 85 -7.99 -4.13 -9.27
N GLU A 86 -7.06 -5.07 -9.46
CA GLU A 86 -7.13 -6.40 -8.87
C GLU A 86 -6.24 -6.52 -7.65
N THR A 87 -6.71 -7.29 -6.66
CA THR A 87 -5.90 -7.66 -5.50
C THR A 87 -4.86 -8.70 -5.88
N VAL A 88 -3.65 -8.56 -5.31
CA VAL A 88 -2.58 -9.55 -5.45
C VAL A 88 -2.27 -10.12 -4.07
N ASN A 89 -2.36 -11.44 -3.93
CA ASN A 89 -2.05 -12.15 -2.69
C ASN A 89 -0.95 -13.17 -2.98
N ILE A 90 0.25 -12.91 -2.44
CA ILE A 90 1.43 -13.76 -2.65
C ILE A 90 1.75 -14.47 -1.33
N PRO A 91 1.61 -15.80 -1.28
CA PRO A 91 1.95 -16.56 -0.06
C PRO A 91 3.43 -16.49 0.32
N ASP A 92 4.32 -16.57 -0.67
CA ASP A 92 5.76 -16.51 -0.44
C ASP A 92 6.45 -15.91 -1.67
N ALA A 93 6.97 -14.71 -1.53
CA ALA A 93 7.65 -13.98 -2.60
C ALA A 93 8.91 -14.69 -3.09
N TYR A 94 9.55 -15.50 -2.25
CA TYR A 94 10.76 -16.23 -2.63
C TYR A 94 10.47 -17.44 -3.52
N LYS A 95 9.20 -17.83 -3.62
CA LYS A 95 8.74 -18.97 -4.43
C LYS A 95 7.81 -18.54 -5.56
N ALA A 96 7.37 -17.28 -5.56
CA ALA A 96 6.41 -16.78 -6.52
C ALA A 96 7.07 -16.47 -7.86
N GLU A 97 6.31 -16.63 -8.94
CA GLU A 97 6.73 -16.28 -10.30
C GLU A 97 5.80 -15.21 -10.87
N GLY A 98 6.26 -14.52 -11.90
CA GLY A 98 5.44 -13.55 -12.62
C GLY A 98 5.60 -12.11 -12.18
N PHE A 99 6.21 -11.86 -11.02
CA PHE A 99 6.50 -10.51 -10.54
C PHE A 99 8.00 -10.34 -10.28
N ASP A 100 8.44 -9.08 -10.34
CA ASP A 100 9.83 -8.72 -10.07
C ASP A 100 9.98 -8.39 -8.58
N PHE A 101 10.65 -9.26 -7.86
CA PHE A 101 10.95 -9.10 -6.43
C PHE A 101 12.40 -8.67 -6.18
N SER A 102 13.14 -8.25 -7.21
CA SER A 102 14.56 -7.90 -7.05
C SER A 102 14.77 -6.78 -6.02
N GLY A 103 13.94 -5.75 -6.05
CA GLY A 103 14.00 -4.66 -5.06
C GLY A 103 13.72 -5.15 -3.64
N THR A 104 12.75 -6.04 -3.48
CA THR A 104 12.42 -6.68 -2.21
C THR A 104 13.59 -7.48 -1.66
N LYS A 105 14.23 -8.28 -2.52
CA LYS A 105 15.38 -9.11 -2.13
C LYS A 105 16.58 -8.26 -1.74
N MET A 106 16.82 -7.15 -2.44
CA MET A 106 17.86 -6.19 -2.08
C MET A 106 17.62 -5.58 -0.69
N PHE A 107 16.38 -5.19 -0.42
CA PHE A 107 16.00 -4.66 0.88
C PHE A 107 16.22 -5.70 1.98
N ASP A 108 15.83 -6.96 1.73
CA ASP A 108 15.98 -8.05 2.67
C ASP A 108 17.47 -8.33 2.98
N GLU A 109 18.32 -8.36 1.96
CA GLU A 109 19.76 -8.52 2.15
C GLU A 109 20.36 -7.40 3.00
N LYS A 110 19.93 -6.17 2.73
CA LYS A 110 20.47 -4.98 3.40
C LYS A 110 20.04 -4.89 4.86
N THR A 111 18.84 -5.33 5.19
CA THR A 111 18.26 -5.16 6.51
C THR A 111 18.24 -6.43 7.36
N GLY A 112 18.46 -7.59 6.75
CA GLY A 112 18.29 -8.88 7.42
C GLY A 112 16.83 -9.30 7.55
N TYR A 113 15.92 -8.57 6.92
CA TYR A 113 14.50 -8.88 6.91
C TYR A 113 14.19 -9.98 5.90
N ARG A 114 13.07 -10.67 6.05
CA ARG A 114 12.60 -11.62 5.03
C ARG A 114 11.15 -11.28 4.67
N SER A 115 10.98 -10.65 3.52
CA SER A 115 9.68 -10.29 2.98
C SER A 115 9.06 -11.52 2.33
N THR A 116 8.12 -12.16 3.01
CA THR A 116 7.58 -13.45 2.61
C THR A 116 6.17 -13.32 2.02
N SER A 117 5.18 -12.97 2.81
CA SER A 117 3.80 -12.87 2.33
C SER A 117 3.42 -11.44 2.02
N PHE A 118 2.67 -11.24 0.92
CA PHE A 118 2.22 -9.93 0.44
C PHE A 118 0.73 -9.94 0.19
N LEU A 119 0.07 -8.88 0.59
CA LEU A 119 -1.31 -8.59 0.19
C LEU A 119 -1.35 -7.17 -0.32
N THR A 120 -1.62 -6.99 -1.61
CA THR A 120 -1.65 -5.69 -2.26
C THR A 120 -3.05 -5.45 -2.80
N VAL A 121 -3.70 -4.39 -2.31
CA VAL A 121 -5.11 -4.10 -2.60
C VAL A 121 -5.24 -2.67 -3.12
N PRO A 122 -5.89 -2.48 -4.28
CA PRO A 122 -6.12 -1.14 -4.79
C PRO A 122 -7.19 -0.39 -3.99
N LEU A 123 -7.02 0.93 -3.92
CA LEU A 123 -8.01 1.85 -3.36
C LEU A 123 -8.88 2.36 -4.51
N LYS A 124 -10.04 1.76 -4.69
CA LYS A 124 -10.96 2.13 -5.76
C LYS A 124 -12.18 2.81 -5.16
N ASN A 125 -12.47 4.02 -5.59
CA ASN A 125 -13.59 4.79 -5.06
C ASN A 125 -14.91 4.44 -5.76
N HIS A 126 -15.99 5.13 -5.38
CA HIS A 126 -17.33 4.87 -5.92
C HIS A 126 -17.52 5.29 -7.38
N MET A 127 -16.53 5.97 -7.96
CA MET A 127 -16.50 6.32 -9.39
C MET A 127 -15.63 5.37 -10.20
N ASP A 128 -15.26 4.24 -9.62
CA ASP A 128 -14.34 3.24 -10.18
C ASP A 128 -12.94 3.78 -10.50
N GLU A 129 -12.54 4.87 -9.86
CA GLU A 129 -11.19 5.41 -9.99
C GLU A 129 -10.28 4.73 -8.98
N ILE A 130 -9.11 4.29 -9.43
CA ILE A 130 -8.06 3.77 -8.54
C ILE A 130 -7.22 4.96 -8.10
N ILE A 131 -7.35 5.33 -6.82
CA ILE A 131 -6.70 6.51 -6.26
C ILE A 131 -5.43 6.20 -5.49
N GLY A 132 -5.16 4.93 -5.25
CA GLY A 132 -3.97 4.49 -4.54
C GLY A 132 -3.94 2.98 -4.39
N VAL A 133 -2.97 2.51 -3.63
CA VAL A 133 -2.75 1.08 -3.38
C VAL A 133 -2.24 0.91 -1.95
N ILE A 134 -2.74 -0.10 -1.25
CA ILE A 134 -2.18 -0.53 0.03
C ILE A 134 -1.43 -1.83 -0.19
N GLN A 135 -0.21 -1.91 0.32
CA GLN A 135 0.59 -3.13 0.29
C GLN A 135 0.93 -3.56 1.71
N LEU A 136 0.47 -4.74 2.09
CA LEU A 136 0.72 -5.32 3.40
C LEU A 136 1.74 -6.45 3.27
N LEU A 137 2.59 -6.59 4.28
CA LEU A 137 3.75 -7.46 4.25
C LEU A 137 3.81 -8.29 5.53
N ASN A 138 4.00 -9.60 5.36
CA ASN A 138 4.23 -10.55 6.45
C ASN A 138 3.11 -10.54 7.49
N ALA A 139 1.98 -11.18 7.16
CA ALA A 139 0.97 -11.52 8.14
C ALA A 139 1.60 -12.44 9.20
N GLN A 140 1.26 -12.23 10.46
CA GLN A 140 1.82 -13.01 11.56
C GLN A 140 0.72 -13.76 12.28
N ASP A 141 0.99 -15.01 12.60
CA ASP A 141 0.13 -15.81 13.47
C ASP A 141 0.11 -15.15 14.86
N SER A 142 -1.09 -14.87 15.38
CA SER A 142 -1.27 -14.15 16.64
C SER A 142 -0.77 -14.92 17.86
N THR A 143 -0.67 -16.24 17.75
CA THR A 143 -0.23 -17.11 18.85
C THR A 143 1.27 -17.34 18.79
N THR A 144 1.82 -17.68 17.62
CA THR A 144 3.22 -18.07 17.46
C THR A 144 4.14 -16.94 17.00
N GLY A 145 3.58 -15.88 16.40
CA GLY A 145 4.35 -14.81 15.80
C GLY A 145 4.99 -15.18 14.46
N LYS A 146 4.77 -16.40 13.98
CA LYS A 146 5.34 -16.84 12.69
C LYS A 146 4.68 -16.12 11.54
N VAL A 147 5.47 -15.81 10.51
CA VAL A 147 4.95 -15.25 9.27
C VAL A 147 4.14 -16.30 8.54
N ILE A 148 2.93 -15.94 8.15
CA ILE A 148 1.98 -16.79 7.46
C ILE A 148 1.46 -16.07 6.21
N PRO A 149 0.88 -16.78 5.23
CA PRO A 149 0.17 -16.13 4.14
C PRO A 149 -1.03 -15.33 4.63
N PHE A 150 -1.44 -14.35 3.87
CA PHE A 150 -2.69 -13.63 4.13
C PHE A 150 -3.86 -14.53 3.74
N GLN A 151 -4.68 -14.90 4.71
CA GLN A 151 -5.81 -15.79 4.50
C GLN A 151 -6.93 -15.06 3.73
N LYS A 152 -7.69 -15.80 2.93
CA LYS A 152 -8.75 -15.26 2.08
C LYS A 152 -9.76 -14.42 2.85
N GLU A 153 -10.13 -14.85 4.04
CA GLU A 153 -11.04 -14.11 4.92
C GLU A 153 -10.48 -12.73 5.27
N LYS A 154 -9.19 -12.65 5.56
CA LYS A 154 -8.52 -11.39 5.87
C LYS A 154 -8.41 -10.50 4.63
N GLN A 155 -8.12 -11.10 3.49
CA GLN A 155 -8.10 -10.39 2.21
C GLN A 155 -9.43 -9.71 1.92
N VAL A 156 -10.54 -10.43 2.05
CA VAL A 156 -11.88 -9.88 1.82
C VAL A 156 -12.16 -8.71 2.77
N HIS A 157 -11.77 -8.85 4.02
CA HIS A 157 -11.94 -7.78 5.01
C HIS A 157 -11.12 -6.53 4.65
N VAL A 158 -9.86 -6.72 4.21
CA VAL A 158 -9.02 -5.59 3.76
C VAL A 158 -9.59 -4.95 2.49
N GLU A 159 -10.08 -5.75 1.56
CA GLU A 159 -10.73 -5.22 0.35
C GLU A 159 -11.93 -4.32 0.69
N SER A 160 -12.73 -4.73 1.66
CA SER A 160 -13.85 -3.92 2.15
C SER A 160 -13.36 -2.61 2.79
N LEU A 161 -12.34 -2.69 3.61
CA LEU A 161 -11.70 -1.51 4.20
C LEU A 161 -11.21 -0.54 3.11
N CYS A 162 -10.54 -1.07 2.09
CA CYS A 162 -9.99 -0.27 1.00
C CYS A 162 -11.07 0.44 0.18
N SER A 163 -12.20 -0.21 -0.06
CA SER A 163 -13.33 0.42 -0.75
C SER A 163 -13.88 1.61 0.04
N GLN A 164 -14.08 1.42 1.35
CA GLN A 164 -14.55 2.50 2.23
C GLN A 164 -13.52 3.61 2.37
N ALA A 165 -12.25 3.24 2.50
CA ALA A 165 -11.15 4.19 2.60
C ALA A 165 -11.03 5.06 1.35
N ALA A 166 -11.16 4.46 0.17
CA ALA A 166 -11.09 5.19 -1.09
C ALA A 166 -12.18 6.26 -1.18
N ILE A 167 -13.39 5.92 -0.74
CA ILE A 167 -14.51 6.87 -0.69
C ILE A 167 -14.21 8.01 0.30
N ALA A 168 -13.72 7.67 1.49
CA ALA A 168 -13.39 8.66 2.51
C ALA A 168 -12.29 9.63 2.03
N ILE A 169 -11.27 9.11 1.38
CA ILE A 169 -10.17 9.93 0.83
C ILE A 169 -10.69 10.86 -0.26
N THR A 170 -11.50 10.33 -1.17
CA THR A 170 -12.09 11.13 -2.26
C THR A 170 -12.95 12.25 -1.70
N ASN A 171 -13.80 11.94 -0.72
CA ASN A 171 -14.67 12.94 -0.09
C ASN A 171 -13.86 14.01 0.63
N LYS A 172 -12.79 13.61 1.34
CA LYS A 172 -11.94 14.58 2.03
C LYS A 172 -11.27 15.54 1.05
N LYS A 173 -10.76 15.03 -0.08
CA LYS A 173 -10.17 15.86 -1.13
C LYS A 173 -11.19 16.86 -1.70
N LEU A 174 -12.41 16.41 -1.95
CA LEU A 174 -13.48 17.29 -2.47
C LEU A 174 -13.83 18.38 -1.46
N ILE A 175 -13.94 18.05 -0.19
CA ILE A 175 -14.22 19.03 0.86
C ILE A 175 -13.08 20.04 0.98
N ASP A 176 -11.84 19.58 0.96
CA ASP A 176 -10.68 20.47 1.02
C ASP A 176 -10.61 21.41 -0.19
N ASP A 177 -10.92 20.91 -1.39
CA ASP A 177 -10.97 21.72 -2.61
C ASP A 177 -12.09 22.77 -2.53
N LEU A 178 -13.25 22.41 -2.02
CA LEU A 178 -14.35 23.35 -1.81
C LEU A 178 -13.99 24.46 -0.82
N LYS A 179 -13.29 24.13 0.25
CA LYS A 179 -12.81 25.12 1.24
C LYS A 179 -11.90 26.15 0.58
N VAL A 180 -11.00 25.71 -0.30
CA VAL A 180 -10.11 26.61 -1.02
C VAL A 180 -10.90 27.61 -1.88
N LEU A 181 -11.99 27.17 -2.52
CA LEU A 181 -12.83 28.05 -3.36
C LEU A 181 -13.52 29.16 -2.55
N PHE A 182 -13.77 28.95 -1.27
CA PHE A 182 -14.49 29.90 -0.41
C PHE A 182 -13.57 30.68 0.54
N GLU A 183 -12.29 30.48 0.44
CA GLU A 183 -11.26 31.26 1.14
C GLU A 183 -10.75 32.38 0.21
#